data_7a25ff166e408d27f19c268af0f21179
#
_entry.id   7a25ff166e408d27f19c268af0f21179
#
_cell.length_a   1.000
_cell.length_b   1.000
_cell.length_c   1.000
_cell.angle_alpha   90.00
_cell.angle_beta   90.00
_cell.angle_gamma   90.00
#
_symmetry.space_group_name_H-M   'P 1'
#
loop_
_entity.id
_entity.type
_entity.pdbx_description
1 polymer ?
#
loop_
_entity_poly.entity_id
_entity_poly.type
_entity_poly.pdbx_seq_one_letter_code
_entity_poly.pdbx_strand_id
1 'polypeptide(L)'
;MEEERNEIEEDVPFIPTLHTFAMNNICTGSVGAFRFRAAPEVVMATPKEVDYEASRIHVTYWHGPFCYEKSTMEGEETFVLTEEGRSQMIAWLKEHI
;
A
#
# COMPACT_ATOMS: atom_id res chain seq x y z
N MET A 1 7.93 -4.78 27.40
CA MET A 1 7.70 -4.32 26.86
C MET A 1 7.46 -4.22 25.51
N GLU A 2 7.74 -3.69 24.75
CA GLU A 2 7.26 -3.47 23.49
C GLU A 2 7.53 -4.53 22.55
N GLU A 3 8.29 -5.47 22.89
CA GLU A 3 8.58 -6.49 21.91
C GLU A 3 7.46 -7.35 21.58
N GLU A 4 6.55 -7.50 22.48
CA GLU A 4 5.48 -8.43 22.17
C GLU A 4 4.67 -7.99 21.00
N ARG A 5 4.67 -6.76 20.66
CA ARG A 5 3.87 -6.35 19.53
C ARG A 5 4.44 -6.84 18.23
N ASN A 6 5.66 -7.33 18.23
CA ASN A 6 6.23 -7.82 17.01
C ASN A 6 5.49 -9.00 16.46
N GLU A 7 4.91 -9.80 17.34
CA GLU A 7 4.20 -10.97 16.86
C GLU A 7 3.00 -10.61 16.05
N ILE A 8 2.32 -9.54 16.48
CA ILE A 8 1.17 -9.09 15.73
C ILE A 8 1.59 -8.56 14.39
N GLU A 9 2.72 -7.90 14.35
CA GLU A 9 3.17 -7.26 13.14
C GLU A 9 3.68 -8.21 12.11
N GLU A 10 3.96 -9.45 12.49
CA GLU A 10 4.47 -10.41 11.52
C GLU A 10 3.51 -10.71 10.41
N ASP A 11 2.21 -10.58 10.67
CA ASP A 11 1.20 -10.88 9.67
C ASP A 11 0.69 -9.62 8.99
N VAL A 12 1.35 -8.50 9.20
CA VAL A 12 0.91 -7.23 8.64
C VAL A 12 1.94 -6.78 7.61
N PRO A 13 1.50 -6.48 6.37
CA PRO A 13 2.46 -5.99 5.38
C PRO A 13 3.00 -4.63 5.79
N PHE A 14 4.25 -4.39 5.46
CA PHE A 14 4.85 -3.10 5.72
C PHE A 14 4.30 -2.08 4.75
N ILE A 15 3.74 -1.00 5.27
CA ILE A 15 3.20 0.07 4.46
C ILE A 15 3.92 1.35 4.88
N PRO A 16 4.57 2.05 3.95
CA PRO A 16 5.27 3.28 4.30
C PRO A 16 4.32 4.40 4.64
N THR A 17 4.88 5.49 5.13
CA THR A 17 4.08 6.65 5.50
C THR A 17 3.56 7.37 4.27
N LEU A 18 2.64 8.30 4.49
CA LEU A 18 2.10 9.10 3.41
C LEU A 18 3.17 9.89 2.68
N HIS A 19 4.19 10.33 3.42
CA HIS A 19 5.27 11.10 2.81
C HIS A 19 5.96 10.32 1.69
N THR A 20 6.19 9.03 1.91
CA THR A 20 6.82 8.18 0.91
C THR A 20 5.98 8.13 -0.35
N PHE A 21 4.67 7.94 -0.21
CA PHE A 21 3.78 7.92 -1.37
C PHE A 21 3.69 9.29 -2.03
N ALA A 22 3.71 10.36 -1.24
CA ALA A 22 3.64 11.72 -1.78
C ALA A 22 4.85 12.04 -2.63
N MET A 23 5.95 11.34 -2.40
CA MET A 23 7.14 11.49 -3.24
C MET A 23 7.09 10.61 -4.47
N ASN A 24 5.93 10.03 -4.76
CA ASN A 24 5.69 9.24 -5.96
C ASN A 24 6.45 7.92 -5.97
N ASN A 25 6.67 7.34 -4.81
CA ASN A 25 7.35 6.06 -4.70
C ASN A 25 6.34 4.92 -4.68
N ILE A 26 6.61 3.90 -5.46
CA ILE A 26 5.78 2.71 -5.51
C ILE A 26 6.26 1.76 -4.41
N CYS A 27 5.31 1.19 -3.68
CA CYS A 27 5.61 0.24 -2.62
C CYS A 27 5.17 -1.14 -3.04
N THR A 28 6.07 -2.12 -2.94
CA THR A 28 5.71 -3.52 -3.14
C THR A 28 6.08 -4.27 -1.87
N GLY A 29 5.36 -5.34 -1.60
CA GLY A 29 5.64 -6.15 -0.42
C GLY A 29 5.05 -7.53 -0.55
N SER A 30 5.29 -8.34 0.48
CA SER A 30 4.78 -9.69 0.49
C SER A 30 4.62 -10.18 1.92
N VAL A 31 3.66 -11.10 2.10
CA VAL A 31 3.47 -11.83 3.35
C VAL A 31 3.24 -13.27 2.92
N GLY A 32 4.26 -14.12 3.09
CA GLY A 32 4.18 -15.45 2.54
C GLY A 32 4.05 -15.41 1.03
N ALA A 33 3.03 -16.07 0.50
CA ALA A 33 2.77 -16.06 -0.93
C ALA A 33 1.94 -14.88 -1.39
N PHE A 34 1.37 -14.14 -0.45
CA PHE A 34 0.59 -12.94 -0.76
C PHE A 34 1.55 -11.82 -1.15
N ARG A 35 1.26 -11.17 -2.28
CA ARG A 35 2.10 -10.07 -2.76
C ARG A 35 1.21 -8.91 -3.17
N PHE A 36 1.74 -7.70 -3.04
CA PHE A 36 0.97 -6.51 -3.39
C PHE A 36 1.87 -5.42 -3.96
N ARG A 37 1.23 -4.50 -4.67
CA ARG A 37 1.89 -3.34 -5.23
C ARG A 37 0.98 -2.14 -5.00
N ALA A 38 1.50 -1.12 -4.32
CA ALA A 38 0.77 0.11 -4.05
C ALA A 38 1.45 1.24 -4.80
N ALA A 39 0.76 1.76 -5.81
CA ALA A 39 1.32 2.79 -6.69
C ALA A 39 0.57 4.09 -6.47
N PRO A 40 1.25 5.17 -6.09
CA PRO A 40 0.57 6.44 -5.86
C PRO A 40 0.31 7.17 -7.16
N GLU A 41 -0.81 7.91 -7.19
CA GLU A 41 -1.09 8.86 -8.24
C GLU A 41 -1.15 10.22 -7.56
N VAL A 42 -0.07 10.96 -7.64
CA VAL A 42 0.09 12.19 -6.89
C VAL A 42 -0.40 13.36 -7.72
N VAL A 43 -1.30 14.14 -7.12
CA VAL A 43 -1.80 15.38 -7.72
C VAL A 43 -1.20 16.54 -6.95
N MET A 44 -0.64 17.50 -7.66
CA MET A 44 -0.01 18.64 -7.02
C MET A 44 -0.98 19.79 -6.96
N ALA A 45 -1.17 20.34 -5.76
CA ALA A 45 -2.00 21.54 -5.59
C ALA A 45 -1.25 22.78 -6.07
N THR A 46 0.06 22.80 -5.82
CA THR A 46 0.94 23.84 -6.32
C THR A 46 2.24 23.14 -6.77
N PRO A 47 3.16 23.84 -7.44
CA PRO A 47 4.42 23.18 -7.83
C PRO A 47 5.21 22.64 -6.65
N LYS A 48 4.89 23.05 -5.42
CA LYS A 48 5.64 22.61 -4.25
C LYS A 48 4.81 21.83 -3.26
N GLU A 49 3.49 21.68 -3.45
CA GLU A 49 2.65 21.06 -2.47
C GLU A 49 1.76 20.00 -3.09
N VAL A 50 1.64 18.88 -2.41
CA VAL A 50 0.81 17.76 -2.84
C VAL A 50 -0.61 18.00 -2.35
N ASP A 51 -1.58 17.75 -3.23
CA ASP A 51 -2.99 17.75 -2.84
C ASP A 51 -3.33 16.34 -2.41
N TYR A 52 -3.23 16.06 -1.12
CA TYR A 52 -3.40 14.70 -0.61
C TYR A 52 -4.82 14.17 -0.85
N GLU A 53 -5.81 15.05 -0.78
CA GLU A 53 -7.19 14.60 -0.97
C GLU A 53 -7.52 14.29 -2.41
N ALA A 54 -6.82 14.91 -3.34
CA ALA A 54 -7.00 14.60 -4.76
C ALA A 54 -6.11 13.46 -5.22
N SER A 55 -5.09 13.14 -4.44
CA SER A 55 -4.16 12.05 -4.79
C SER A 55 -4.72 10.71 -4.36
N ARG A 56 -4.25 9.65 -5.01
CA ARG A 56 -4.77 8.31 -4.77
C ARG A 56 -3.62 7.32 -4.65
N ILE A 57 -3.91 6.17 -4.08
CA ILE A 57 -3.00 5.03 -4.05
C ILE A 57 -3.73 3.88 -4.73
N HIS A 58 -3.17 3.37 -5.81
CA HIS A 58 -3.76 2.24 -6.53
C HIS A 58 -3.06 0.98 -6.10
N VAL A 59 -3.80 0.03 -5.54
CA VAL A 59 -3.24 -1.17 -4.94
C VAL A 59 -3.74 -2.40 -5.67
N THR A 60 -2.83 -3.29 -5.99
CA THR A 60 -3.15 -4.59 -6.57
C THR A 60 -2.50 -5.67 -5.75
N TYR A 61 -3.07 -6.88 -5.76
CA TYR A 61 -2.46 -7.99 -5.05
C TYR A 61 -2.61 -9.28 -5.85
N TRP A 62 -1.76 -10.23 -5.54
CA TRP A 62 -1.79 -11.55 -6.15
C TRP A 62 -1.08 -12.52 -5.21
N HIS A 63 -1.21 -13.82 -5.51
CA HIS A 63 -0.51 -14.86 -4.74
C HIS A 63 0.41 -15.60 -5.69
N GLY A 64 1.54 -16.08 -5.18
CA GLY A 64 2.43 -16.90 -5.94
C GLY A 64 3.85 -16.38 -5.96
N PRO A 65 4.74 -17.11 -6.63
CA PRO A 65 6.17 -16.76 -6.62
C PRO A 65 6.56 -15.73 -7.65
N PHE A 66 5.66 -15.34 -8.56
CA PHE A 66 6.04 -14.46 -9.65
C PHE A 66 5.85 -13.00 -9.31
N CYS A 67 6.57 -12.13 -10.00
CA CYS A 67 6.47 -10.71 -9.78
C CYS A 67 5.19 -10.16 -10.43
N TYR A 68 4.99 -8.85 -10.24
CA TYR A 68 3.79 -8.17 -10.74
C TYR A 68 3.54 -8.44 -12.22
N GLU A 69 4.59 -8.34 -13.03
CA GLU A 69 4.42 -8.43 -14.47
C GLU A 69 4.11 -9.83 -14.95
N LYS A 70 4.44 -10.84 -14.15
CA LYS A 70 4.24 -12.22 -14.56
C LYS A 70 3.06 -12.88 -13.88
N SER A 71 2.29 -12.11 -13.13
CA SER A 71 1.18 -12.64 -12.36
C SER A 71 -0.12 -12.02 -12.81
N THR A 72 -1.21 -12.76 -12.60
CA THR A 72 -2.55 -12.22 -12.82
C THR A 72 -3.01 -11.59 -11.52
N MET A 73 -3.44 -10.34 -11.58
CA MET A 73 -3.91 -9.66 -10.38
C MET A 73 -5.21 -10.28 -9.91
N GLU A 74 -5.28 -10.58 -8.62
CA GLU A 74 -6.46 -11.18 -8.03
C GLU A 74 -7.43 -10.13 -7.54
N GLY A 75 -6.95 -8.93 -7.24
CA GLY A 75 -7.81 -7.85 -6.83
C GLY A 75 -7.10 -6.53 -6.90
N GLU A 76 -7.88 -5.45 -6.96
CA GLU A 76 -7.32 -4.13 -6.97
C GLU A 76 -8.30 -3.17 -6.35
N GLU A 77 -7.78 -2.08 -5.80
CA GLU A 77 -8.58 -1.06 -5.14
C GLU A 77 -7.82 0.24 -5.14
N THR A 78 -8.54 1.34 -5.03
CA THR A 78 -7.93 2.67 -5.00
C THR A 78 -8.34 3.37 -3.72
N PHE A 79 -7.36 3.99 -3.07
CA PHE A 79 -7.58 4.67 -1.79
C PHE A 79 -7.09 6.10 -1.89
N VAL A 80 -7.69 6.98 -1.08
CA VAL A 80 -7.26 8.37 -1.02
C VAL A 80 -5.91 8.45 -0.29
N LEU A 81 -5.06 9.36 -0.72
CA LEU A 81 -3.74 9.52 -0.12
C LEU A 81 -3.83 10.35 1.15
N THR A 82 -4.52 9.82 2.16
CA THR A 82 -4.68 10.42 3.48
C THR A 82 -4.46 9.33 4.52
N GLU A 83 -4.37 9.74 5.79
CA GLU A 83 -4.22 8.74 6.85
C GLU A 83 -5.40 7.80 6.89
N GLU A 84 -6.59 8.32 6.66
CA GLU A 84 -7.77 7.47 6.64
C GLU A 84 -7.69 6.49 5.48
N GLY A 85 -7.32 6.96 4.29
CA GLY A 85 -7.18 6.08 3.14
C GLY A 85 -6.09 5.06 3.33
N ARG A 86 -4.99 5.45 3.96
CA ARG A 86 -3.90 4.53 4.26
C ARG A 86 -4.37 3.45 5.22
N SER A 87 -5.13 3.82 6.25
CA SER A 87 -5.67 2.85 7.19
C SER A 87 -6.63 1.89 6.50
N GLN A 88 -7.46 2.40 5.60
CA GLN A 88 -8.38 1.56 4.85
C GLN A 88 -7.63 0.59 3.95
N MET A 89 -6.54 1.05 3.35
CA MET A 89 -5.72 0.19 2.49
C MET A 89 -5.10 -0.94 3.30
N ILE A 90 -4.57 -0.64 4.47
CA ILE A 90 -3.98 -1.65 5.32
C ILE A 90 -5.02 -2.70 5.73
N ALA A 91 -6.21 -2.25 6.11
CA ALA A 91 -7.28 -3.16 6.49
C ALA A 91 -7.69 -4.04 5.31
N TRP A 92 -7.78 -3.45 4.13
CA TRP A 92 -8.15 -4.19 2.92
C TRP A 92 -7.11 -5.26 2.59
N LEU A 93 -5.83 -4.91 2.70
CA LEU A 93 -4.78 -5.88 2.45
C LEU A 93 -4.82 -7.03 3.46
N LYS A 94 -5.08 -6.69 4.74
CA LYS A 94 -5.15 -7.73 5.77
C LYS A 94 -6.28 -8.71 5.52
N GLU A 95 -7.36 -8.24 4.92
CA GLU A 95 -8.49 -9.12 4.63
C GLU A 95 -8.17 -10.14 3.55
N HIS A 96 -7.16 -9.88 2.73
CA HIS A 96 -6.87 -10.73 1.58
C HIS A 96 -5.60 -11.56 1.74
N ILE A 97 -4.89 -11.37 2.84
CA ILE A 97 -3.67 -12.13 3.11
C ILE A 97 -3.94 -13.62 3.39
#